data_9182bc39843858de2671871f4f5cbf0d
#
_entry.id   9182bc39843858de2671871f4f5cbf0d
#
_cell.length_a   1.000
_cell.length_b   1.000
_cell.length_c   1.000
_cell.angle_alpha   90.00
_cell.angle_beta   90.00
_cell.angle_gamma   90.00
#
_symmetry.space_group_name_H-M   'P 1'
#
loop_
_entity.id
_entity.type
_entity.pdbx_description
1 polymer ?
#
loop_
_entity_poly.entity_id
_entity_poly.type
_entity_poly.pdbx_seq_one_letter_code
_entity_poly.pdbx_strand_id
1 'polypeptide(L)'
;MRIALGGFRIESCTFSPLLTREQDFQVLRGSPLLASYPFRSQYGDVEFVPLVEAAALPGGPVEKSFYERCKGEFLQGLQEQGPWDGVFLRMHGAVNVAGMDDAEGDLLAAIREAVGPAALIAASYDLHGNVSQRVMDCIDVLSAYRTAPHVDGAETIERACSLLVRCIREKIRPHKVFIPVPILLPGEKTSTEWEPAASLYRLIPGLIKGDAVLDASILIGYVWADEPRSTASVIALGTARDQVHHAAVTLAQRFWNVRHEFQFGVTAAPVDRCIHEALDAPERPVVISDSGDNPTAGGAGDVPYVLERMQALGVTDGVFASITDPEAAAICETAGPGAEVDLLLGGKLDPVHGKPLRVQGRVRSLCQQPWLLHRTGDAGVVNHMAVVDVQGIQVIITERRTPFHRLADFRNLGIEPRQHKIVVVKIGYLEPELKALAAKALLALSPGAVNQDITSLPFKRIQRPLVPFDPDMAWSPVAIGCGRKPQESRNARS
;
A
#
# COMPACT_ATOMS: atom_id res chain seq x y z
N MET A 1 -25.62 -20.85 1.15
CA MET A 1 -25.18 -19.49 1.56
C MET A 1 -24.51 -18.87 0.34
N ARG A 2 -24.87 -17.61 -0.01
CA ARG A 2 -24.33 -16.89 -1.20
C ARG A 2 -23.57 -15.66 -0.77
N ILE A 3 -22.30 -15.57 -1.18
CA ILE A 3 -21.39 -14.48 -0.84
C ILE A 3 -20.82 -13.86 -2.13
N ALA A 4 -21.08 -12.57 -2.34
CA ALA A 4 -20.47 -11.82 -3.43
C ALA A 4 -19.01 -11.50 -3.12
N LEU A 5 -18.13 -11.61 -4.13
CA LEU A 5 -16.70 -11.32 -4.03
C LEU A 5 -16.31 -10.16 -4.92
N GLY A 6 -15.40 -9.32 -4.43
CA GLY A 6 -14.76 -8.29 -5.23
C GLY A 6 -13.94 -7.32 -4.40
N GLY A 7 -13.71 -6.13 -4.93
CA GLY A 7 -12.98 -5.10 -4.22
C GLY A 7 -12.42 -4.02 -5.13
N PHE A 8 -11.90 -2.98 -4.51
CA PHE A 8 -11.16 -1.91 -5.18
C PHE A 8 -9.99 -1.53 -4.29
N ARG A 9 -8.77 -1.76 -4.75
CA ARG A 9 -7.59 -1.60 -3.90
C ARG A 9 -6.41 -0.97 -4.63
N ILE A 10 -5.94 0.09 -4.04
CA ILE A 10 -4.72 0.80 -4.38
C ILE A 10 -4.32 1.65 -3.18
N GLU A 11 -3.06 1.91 -3.05
CA GLU A 11 -2.49 2.93 -2.17
C GLU A 11 -2.24 4.19 -3.01
N SER A 12 -2.99 5.25 -2.76
CA SER A 12 -3.00 6.46 -3.62
C SER A 12 -2.36 7.65 -2.92
N CYS A 13 -1.16 8.04 -3.37
CA CYS A 13 -0.45 9.22 -2.90
C CYS A 13 -1.07 10.51 -3.47
N THR A 14 -1.60 11.38 -2.62
CA THR A 14 -2.18 12.65 -3.06
C THR A 14 -1.14 13.71 -3.41
N PHE A 15 0.12 13.52 -3.02
CA PHE A 15 1.23 14.39 -3.38
C PHE A 15 1.89 14.00 -4.70
N SER A 16 1.56 12.82 -5.24
CA SER A 16 2.01 12.39 -6.56
C SER A 16 1.28 13.16 -7.65
N PRO A 17 1.99 13.71 -8.65
CA PRO A 17 1.36 14.35 -9.80
C PRO A 17 0.73 13.35 -10.76
N LEU A 18 0.95 12.06 -10.56
CA LEU A 18 0.37 11.00 -11.39
C LEU A 18 -1.13 10.90 -11.19
N LEU A 19 -1.83 10.55 -12.26
CA LEU A 19 -3.22 10.09 -12.20
C LEU A 19 -3.23 8.60 -12.55
N THR A 20 -3.71 7.76 -11.63
CA THR A 20 -3.82 6.32 -11.86
C THR A 20 -5.08 6.01 -12.68
N ARG A 21 -4.90 5.42 -13.85
CA ARG A 21 -5.95 5.19 -14.84
C ARG A 21 -6.26 3.71 -15.01
N GLU A 22 -7.30 3.40 -15.77
CA GLU A 22 -7.73 2.01 -16.04
C GLU A 22 -6.58 1.09 -16.48
N GLN A 23 -5.70 1.57 -17.36
CA GLN A 23 -4.55 0.80 -17.87
C GLN A 23 -3.51 0.43 -16.80
N ASP A 24 -3.57 1.08 -15.63
CA ASP A 24 -2.70 0.81 -14.49
C ASP A 24 -3.29 -0.25 -13.56
N PHE A 25 -4.53 -0.68 -13.80
CA PHE A 25 -5.24 -1.66 -12.99
C PHE A 25 -5.27 -3.04 -13.65
N GLN A 26 -5.10 -4.06 -12.83
CA GLN A 26 -5.58 -5.39 -13.13
C GLN A 26 -7.04 -5.50 -12.67
N VAL A 27 -7.94 -5.79 -13.60
CA VAL A 27 -9.35 -5.97 -13.27
C VAL A 27 -9.74 -7.43 -13.46
N LEU A 28 -10.07 -8.09 -12.35
CA LEU A 28 -10.46 -9.50 -12.33
C LEU A 28 -11.98 -9.66 -12.26
N ARG A 29 -12.51 -10.61 -13.03
CA ARG A 29 -13.94 -10.98 -13.09
C ARG A 29 -14.06 -12.49 -13.18
N GLY A 30 -15.23 -13.04 -12.89
CA GLY A 30 -15.54 -14.45 -13.13
C GLY A 30 -14.51 -15.43 -12.55
N SER A 31 -14.14 -16.45 -13.35
CA SER A 31 -13.24 -17.51 -12.91
C SER A 31 -11.85 -17.07 -12.46
N PRO A 32 -11.16 -16.09 -13.12
CA PRO A 32 -9.90 -15.54 -12.61
C PRO A 32 -10.03 -14.92 -11.22
N LEU A 33 -11.09 -14.15 -10.97
CA LEU A 33 -11.33 -13.58 -9.64
C LEU A 33 -11.58 -14.68 -8.62
N LEU A 34 -12.43 -15.66 -8.95
CA LEU A 34 -12.72 -16.77 -8.06
C LEU A 34 -11.47 -17.61 -7.74
N ALA A 35 -10.58 -17.81 -8.71
CA ALA A 35 -9.33 -18.55 -8.53
C ALA A 35 -8.36 -17.84 -7.56
N SER A 36 -8.46 -16.52 -7.41
CA SER A 36 -7.64 -15.74 -6.49
C SER A 36 -8.02 -15.91 -5.00
N TYR A 37 -9.04 -16.73 -4.71
CA TYR A 37 -9.48 -17.12 -3.35
C TYR A 37 -9.32 -18.64 -3.16
N PRO A 38 -8.10 -19.19 -3.04
CA PRO A 38 -7.86 -20.64 -2.99
C PRO A 38 -8.52 -21.33 -1.80
N PHE A 39 -8.63 -20.66 -0.66
CA PHE A 39 -9.23 -21.16 0.57
C PHE A 39 -10.75 -21.43 0.45
N ARG A 40 -11.43 -20.93 -0.59
CA ARG A 40 -12.88 -21.14 -0.79
C ARG A 40 -13.29 -22.61 -0.84
N SER A 41 -12.39 -23.49 -1.26
CA SER A 41 -12.63 -24.94 -1.30
C SER A 41 -12.92 -25.55 0.07
N GLN A 42 -12.58 -24.86 1.15
CA GLN A 42 -12.87 -25.29 2.53
C GLN A 42 -14.36 -25.11 2.92
N TYR A 43 -15.13 -24.38 2.09
CA TYR A 43 -16.52 -24.03 2.37
C TYR A 43 -17.48 -24.62 1.33
N GLY A 44 -17.72 -25.94 1.40
CA GLY A 44 -18.56 -26.64 0.41
C GLY A 44 -20.04 -26.24 0.39
N ASP A 45 -20.53 -25.55 1.44
CA ASP A 45 -21.89 -25.04 1.56
C ASP A 45 -22.04 -23.57 1.18
N VAL A 46 -20.95 -22.93 0.73
CA VAL A 46 -20.93 -21.51 0.32
C VAL A 46 -20.75 -21.40 -1.18
N GLU A 47 -21.70 -20.75 -1.82
CA GLU A 47 -21.56 -20.27 -3.20
C GLU A 47 -20.87 -18.88 -3.20
N PHE A 48 -19.62 -18.87 -3.60
CA PHE A 48 -18.89 -17.62 -3.81
C PHE A 48 -19.10 -17.11 -5.23
N VAL A 49 -19.66 -15.94 -5.37
CA VAL A 49 -20.02 -15.33 -6.66
C VAL A 49 -19.06 -14.19 -6.95
N PRO A 50 -18.13 -14.36 -7.92
CA PRO A 50 -17.19 -13.31 -8.28
C PRO A 50 -17.87 -12.22 -9.10
N LEU A 51 -17.85 -10.98 -8.63
CA LEU A 51 -18.35 -9.81 -9.37
C LEU A 51 -17.18 -9.11 -10.08
N VAL A 52 -16.56 -8.12 -9.45
CA VAL A 52 -15.40 -7.41 -9.98
C VAL A 52 -14.42 -7.03 -8.88
N GLU A 53 -13.14 -7.16 -9.17
CA GLU A 53 -12.06 -6.63 -8.35
C GLU A 53 -11.08 -5.87 -9.23
N ALA A 54 -10.78 -4.62 -8.85
CA ALA A 54 -9.75 -3.79 -9.47
C ALA A 54 -8.58 -3.58 -8.49
N ALA A 55 -7.36 -3.83 -8.94
CA ALA A 55 -6.15 -3.66 -8.15
C ALA A 55 -5.04 -3.02 -8.98
N ALA A 56 -4.30 -2.09 -8.39
CA ALA A 56 -3.15 -1.45 -9.01
C ALA A 56 -1.94 -1.40 -8.06
N LEU A 57 -0.74 -1.19 -8.64
CA LEU A 57 0.40 -0.73 -7.84
C LEU A 57 0.07 0.62 -7.20
N PRO A 58 0.62 0.91 -6.02
CA PRO A 58 0.52 2.23 -5.44
C PRO A 58 0.85 3.32 -6.46
N GLY A 59 0.12 4.44 -6.44
CA GLY A 59 0.25 5.49 -7.45
C GLY A 59 -0.32 6.81 -6.98
N GLY A 60 -0.61 7.70 -7.92
CA GLY A 60 -1.37 8.93 -7.65
C GLY A 60 -2.86 8.65 -7.47
N PRO A 61 -3.68 9.70 -7.28
CA PRO A 61 -5.13 9.58 -7.20
C PRO A 61 -5.72 8.84 -8.39
N VAL A 62 -6.76 8.06 -8.15
CA VAL A 62 -7.45 7.29 -9.19
C VAL A 62 -8.33 8.21 -10.04
N GLU A 63 -8.37 7.99 -11.34
CA GLU A 63 -9.30 8.68 -12.24
C GLU A 63 -10.75 8.36 -11.86
N LYS A 64 -11.54 9.41 -11.60
CA LYS A 64 -12.91 9.26 -11.08
C LYS A 64 -13.81 8.45 -12.01
N SER A 65 -13.68 8.65 -13.31
CA SER A 65 -14.49 7.94 -14.32
C SER A 65 -14.28 6.42 -14.28
N PHE A 66 -13.04 5.96 -14.05
CA PHE A 66 -12.75 4.54 -13.91
C PHE A 66 -13.29 3.97 -12.60
N TYR A 67 -13.10 4.69 -11.48
CA TYR A 67 -13.66 4.28 -10.19
C TYR A 67 -15.20 4.13 -10.27
N GLU A 68 -15.89 5.11 -10.84
CA GLU A 68 -17.35 5.07 -10.97
C GLU A 68 -17.83 3.92 -11.87
N ARG A 69 -17.09 3.58 -12.95
CA ARG A 69 -17.41 2.41 -13.78
C ARG A 69 -17.26 1.11 -12.99
N CYS A 70 -16.17 0.92 -12.24
CA CYS A 70 -15.97 -0.28 -11.42
C CYS A 70 -17.04 -0.39 -10.34
N LYS A 71 -17.35 0.70 -9.66
CA LYS A 71 -18.43 0.75 -8.67
C LYS A 71 -19.78 0.40 -9.30
N GLY A 72 -20.10 1.00 -10.45
CA GLY A 72 -21.34 0.71 -11.18
C GLY A 72 -21.46 -0.75 -11.58
N GLU A 73 -20.41 -1.35 -12.11
CA GLU A 73 -20.36 -2.78 -12.48
C GLU A 73 -20.58 -3.67 -11.24
N PHE A 74 -19.93 -3.36 -10.11
CA PHE A 74 -20.12 -4.11 -8.88
C PHE A 74 -21.57 -4.05 -8.39
N LEU A 75 -22.17 -2.86 -8.35
CA LEU A 75 -23.55 -2.67 -7.93
C LEU A 75 -24.54 -3.35 -8.85
N GLN A 76 -24.33 -3.30 -10.17
CA GLN A 76 -25.15 -4.02 -11.14
C GLN A 76 -25.10 -5.52 -10.87
N GLY A 77 -23.90 -6.10 -10.65
CA GLY A 77 -23.75 -7.51 -10.31
C GLY A 77 -24.49 -7.89 -9.02
N LEU A 78 -24.46 -7.02 -8.00
CA LEU A 78 -25.23 -7.23 -6.77
C LEU A 78 -26.74 -7.26 -7.02
N GLN A 79 -27.25 -6.39 -7.88
CA GLN A 79 -28.70 -6.31 -8.19
C GLN A 79 -29.18 -7.50 -9.03
N GLU A 80 -28.39 -7.91 -10.03
CA GLU A 80 -28.79 -8.95 -10.97
C GLU A 80 -28.68 -10.37 -10.40
N GLN A 81 -27.73 -10.61 -9.47
CA GLN A 81 -27.38 -11.94 -9.01
C GLN A 81 -27.79 -12.25 -7.56
N GLY A 82 -28.46 -11.29 -6.87
CA GLY A 82 -28.96 -11.51 -5.51
C GLY A 82 -30.05 -12.59 -5.41
N PRO A 83 -30.53 -12.96 -4.21
CA PRO A 83 -30.20 -12.31 -2.92
C PRO A 83 -28.88 -12.78 -2.32
N TRP A 84 -28.37 -12.00 -1.35
CA TRP A 84 -27.07 -12.20 -0.73
C TRP A 84 -27.16 -12.45 0.77
N ASP A 85 -26.42 -13.45 1.27
CA ASP A 85 -26.17 -13.64 2.71
C ASP A 85 -25.01 -12.74 3.17
N GLY A 86 -24.04 -12.50 2.28
CA GLY A 86 -22.90 -11.64 2.56
C GLY A 86 -22.18 -11.08 1.33
N VAL A 87 -21.32 -10.09 1.58
CA VAL A 87 -20.38 -9.52 0.62
C VAL A 87 -18.99 -9.55 1.24
N PHE A 88 -18.02 -10.07 0.53
CA PHE A 88 -16.62 -10.07 0.92
C PHE A 88 -15.78 -9.23 -0.04
N LEU A 89 -15.04 -8.28 0.51
CA LEU A 89 -14.26 -7.33 -0.25
C LEU A 89 -12.77 -7.39 0.10
N ARG A 90 -11.91 -7.37 -0.91
CA ARG A 90 -10.50 -7.03 -0.72
C ARG A 90 -10.33 -5.53 -0.92
N MET A 91 -9.99 -4.82 0.14
CA MET A 91 -9.79 -3.38 0.18
C MET A 91 -8.35 -3.07 0.54
N HIS A 92 -7.94 -1.82 0.44
CA HIS A 92 -6.64 -1.36 0.94
C HIS A 92 -6.78 -0.47 2.18
N GLY A 93 -7.63 0.51 2.13
CA GLY A 93 -7.77 1.58 3.13
C GLY A 93 -7.15 2.91 2.69
N ALA A 94 -6.44 2.94 1.57
CA ALA A 94 -5.74 4.13 1.08
C ALA A 94 -6.16 4.53 -0.34
N VAL A 95 -7.36 4.16 -0.76
CA VAL A 95 -7.89 4.57 -2.07
C VAL A 95 -8.27 6.04 -2.03
N ASN A 96 -7.58 6.85 -2.81
CA ASN A 96 -7.95 8.23 -3.11
C ASN A 96 -8.40 8.35 -4.56
N VAL A 97 -9.55 8.97 -4.80
CA VAL A 97 -10.09 9.24 -6.14
C VAL A 97 -10.06 10.75 -6.38
N ALA A 98 -9.58 11.17 -7.55
CA ALA A 98 -9.46 12.58 -7.88
C ALA A 98 -10.80 13.32 -7.74
N GLY A 99 -10.82 14.34 -6.87
CA GLY A 99 -12.00 15.15 -6.59
C GLY A 99 -13.09 14.45 -5.74
N MET A 100 -12.74 13.38 -5.01
CA MET A 100 -13.64 12.67 -4.11
C MET A 100 -12.96 12.43 -2.77
N ASP A 101 -13.69 12.64 -1.67
CA ASP A 101 -13.26 12.24 -0.34
C ASP A 101 -13.82 10.87 0.02
N ASP A 102 -12.98 10.08 0.73
CA ASP A 102 -13.39 8.78 1.28
C ASP A 102 -14.09 7.87 0.25
N ALA A 103 -13.37 7.57 -0.85
CA ALA A 103 -13.89 6.72 -1.92
C ALA A 103 -14.29 5.32 -1.43
N GLU A 104 -13.60 4.79 -0.41
CA GLU A 104 -13.94 3.48 0.16
C GLU A 104 -15.22 3.53 0.99
N GLY A 105 -15.44 4.60 1.75
CA GLY A 105 -16.73 4.84 2.41
C GLY A 105 -17.87 5.05 1.42
N ASP A 106 -17.59 5.67 0.26
CA ASP A 106 -18.56 5.81 -0.83
C ASP A 106 -18.97 4.46 -1.42
N LEU A 107 -17.98 3.62 -1.76
CA LEU A 107 -18.22 2.27 -2.27
C LEU A 107 -19.02 1.41 -1.28
N LEU A 108 -18.58 1.37 -0.02
CA LEU A 108 -19.23 0.57 1.03
C LEU A 108 -20.66 1.03 1.35
N ALA A 109 -20.90 2.34 1.33
CA ALA A 109 -22.26 2.88 1.51
C ALA A 109 -23.18 2.46 0.36
N ALA A 110 -22.72 2.52 -0.88
CA ALA A 110 -23.47 2.09 -2.05
C ALA A 110 -23.75 0.57 -2.02
N ILE A 111 -22.76 -0.24 -1.65
CA ILE A 111 -22.92 -1.70 -1.47
C ILE A 111 -23.94 -1.98 -0.37
N ARG A 112 -23.86 -1.30 0.78
CA ARG A 112 -24.78 -1.47 1.89
C ARG A 112 -26.23 -1.13 1.49
N GLU A 113 -26.41 -0.08 0.70
CA GLU A 113 -27.72 0.29 0.16
C GLU A 113 -28.26 -0.81 -0.78
N ALA A 114 -27.41 -1.35 -1.65
CA ALA A 114 -27.82 -2.37 -2.62
C ALA A 114 -28.20 -3.71 -1.96
N VAL A 115 -27.44 -4.18 -0.95
CA VAL A 115 -27.69 -5.49 -0.31
C VAL A 115 -28.63 -5.38 0.90
N GLY A 116 -28.93 -4.19 1.36
CA GLY A 116 -29.81 -3.95 2.51
C GLY A 116 -29.18 -4.36 3.85
N PRO A 117 -29.97 -4.28 4.95
CA PRO A 117 -29.46 -4.49 6.31
C PRO A 117 -29.26 -5.97 6.68
N ALA A 118 -29.84 -6.90 5.94
CA ALA A 118 -29.79 -8.33 6.28
C ALA A 118 -28.45 -8.98 5.96
N ALA A 119 -27.88 -8.69 4.80
CA ALA A 119 -26.57 -9.21 4.40
C ALA A 119 -25.44 -8.63 5.26
N LEU A 120 -24.42 -9.47 5.55
CA LEU A 120 -23.21 -9.03 6.23
C LEU A 120 -22.18 -8.56 5.21
N ILE A 121 -21.46 -7.49 5.50
CA ILE A 121 -20.32 -7.01 4.69
C ILE A 121 -19.04 -7.21 5.48
N ALA A 122 -18.07 -7.89 4.88
CA ALA A 122 -16.74 -8.05 5.44
C ALA A 122 -15.67 -7.60 4.47
N ALA A 123 -14.55 -7.09 4.99
CA ALA A 123 -13.39 -6.77 4.18
C ALA A 123 -12.07 -7.06 4.87
N SER A 124 -11.07 -7.41 4.06
CA SER A 124 -9.67 -7.38 4.44
C SER A 124 -9.04 -6.04 4.04
N TYR A 125 -8.18 -5.52 4.91
CA TYR A 125 -7.49 -4.24 4.75
C TYR A 125 -5.98 -4.41 4.90
N ASP A 126 -5.22 -3.50 4.28
CA ASP A 126 -3.82 -3.27 4.64
C ASP A 126 -3.74 -2.53 5.98
N LEU A 127 -2.67 -2.74 6.73
CA LEU A 127 -2.46 -2.00 7.98
C LEU A 127 -2.16 -0.50 7.73
N HIS A 128 -1.75 -0.13 6.51
CA HIS A 128 -1.59 1.27 6.08
C HIS A 128 -2.91 1.91 5.62
N GLY A 129 -4.05 1.39 6.04
CA GLY A 129 -5.36 1.93 5.69
C GLY A 129 -5.78 3.13 6.57
N ASN A 130 -6.40 4.12 5.94
CA ASN A 130 -7.10 5.24 6.58
C ASN A 130 -8.60 4.92 6.65
N VAL A 131 -9.08 4.45 7.79
CA VAL A 131 -10.49 4.06 7.95
C VAL A 131 -11.32 5.24 8.43
N SER A 132 -12.47 5.46 7.79
CA SER A 132 -13.43 6.50 8.16
C SER A 132 -14.59 5.93 8.99
N GLN A 133 -15.33 6.83 9.67
CA GLN A 133 -16.59 6.46 10.31
C GLN A 133 -17.60 5.92 9.30
N ARG A 134 -17.61 6.47 8.07
CA ARG A 134 -18.51 6.02 6.99
C ARG A 134 -18.25 4.56 6.60
N VAL A 135 -16.97 4.16 6.52
CA VAL A 135 -16.57 2.75 6.34
C VAL A 135 -17.13 1.90 7.48
N MET A 136 -16.89 2.31 8.73
CA MET A 136 -17.29 1.54 9.90
C MET A 136 -18.79 1.42 10.09
N ASP A 137 -19.57 2.39 9.65
CA ASP A 137 -21.04 2.33 9.68
C ASP A 137 -21.61 1.31 8.69
N CYS A 138 -20.89 1.04 7.60
CA CYS A 138 -21.35 0.17 6.51
C CYS A 138 -20.86 -1.27 6.62
N ILE A 139 -19.67 -1.51 7.20
CA ILE A 139 -19.04 -2.83 7.29
C ILE A 139 -19.43 -3.55 8.58
N ASP A 140 -19.52 -4.89 8.57
CA ASP A 140 -19.80 -5.70 9.76
C ASP A 140 -18.54 -6.37 10.31
N VAL A 141 -17.61 -6.78 9.44
CA VAL A 141 -16.34 -7.42 9.79
C VAL A 141 -15.19 -6.74 9.05
N LEU A 142 -14.17 -6.32 9.77
CA LEU A 142 -12.93 -5.80 9.22
C LEU A 142 -11.75 -6.52 9.88
N SER A 143 -10.84 -7.05 9.04
CA SER A 143 -9.54 -7.56 9.49
C SER A 143 -8.43 -6.88 8.70
N ALA A 144 -7.38 -6.41 9.37
CA ALA A 144 -6.23 -5.81 8.73
C ALA A 144 -4.97 -6.69 8.88
N TYR A 145 -3.99 -6.46 8.00
CA TYR A 145 -2.67 -7.08 8.11
C TYR A 145 -2.07 -6.80 9.49
N ARG A 146 -1.23 -7.73 9.95
CA ARG A 146 -0.53 -7.64 11.25
C ARG A 146 0.97 -7.59 11.09
N THR A 147 1.47 -7.59 9.87
CA THR A 147 2.90 -7.59 9.56
C THR A 147 3.28 -6.51 8.55
N ALA A 148 4.39 -5.86 8.80
CA ALA A 148 5.12 -5.01 7.87
C ALA A 148 6.62 -5.37 7.98
N PRO A 149 7.24 -5.96 6.94
CA PRO A 149 6.73 -6.29 5.59
C PRO A 149 5.50 -7.21 5.57
N HIS A 150 4.65 -7.07 4.54
CA HIS A 150 3.37 -7.78 4.41
C HIS A 150 3.57 -9.26 4.03
N VAL A 151 3.73 -10.12 5.03
CA VAL A 151 3.85 -11.58 4.83
C VAL A 151 2.56 -12.34 5.14
N ASP A 152 1.59 -11.70 5.82
CA ASP A 152 0.33 -12.27 6.28
C ASP A 152 -0.91 -11.88 5.44
N GLY A 153 -0.70 -11.33 4.24
CA GLY A 153 -1.79 -10.86 3.39
C GLY A 153 -2.82 -11.95 3.05
N ALA A 154 -2.36 -13.13 2.65
CA ALA A 154 -3.24 -14.27 2.34
C ALA A 154 -4.01 -14.75 3.58
N GLU A 155 -3.34 -14.84 4.73
CA GLU A 155 -3.94 -15.22 6.01
C GLU A 155 -5.00 -14.19 6.45
N THR A 156 -4.76 -12.90 6.26
CA THR A 156 -5.71 -11.85 6.61
C THR A 156 -6.97 -11.90 5.75
N ILE A 157 -6.83 -12.15 4.43
CA ILE A 157 -7.95 -12.33 3.52
C ILE A 157 -8.79 -13.53 3.96
N GLU A 158 -8.15 -14.66 4.24
CA GLU A 158 -8.83 -15.87 4.72
C GLU A 158 -9.50 -15.64 6.08
N ARG A 159 -8.83 -14.99 7.03
CA ARG A 159 -9.36 -14.64 8.35
C ARG A 159 -10.63 -13.79 8.25
N ALA A 160 -10.61 -12.73 7.46
CA ALA A 160 -11.77 -11.85 7.28
C ALA A 160 -12.95 -12.59 6.63
N CYS A 161 -12.69 -13.43 5.62
CA CYS A 161 -13.71 -14.24 4.96
C CYS A 161 -14.27 -15.33 5.90
N SER A 162 -13.41 -16.00 6.66
CA SER A 162 -13.80 -17.01 7.65
C SER A 162 -14.72 -16.44 8.72
N LEU A 163 -14.41 -15.23 9.19
CA LEU A 163 -15.26 -14.51 10.15
C LEU A 163 -16.63 -14.15 9.55
N LEU A 164 -16.68 -13.73 8.28
CA LEU A 164 -17.93 -13.48 7.58
C LEU A 164 -18.78 -14.75 7.52
N VAL A 165 -18.21 -15.85 7.03
CA VAL A 165 -18.91 -17.14 6.90
C VAL A 165 -19.43 -17.60 8.25
N ARG A 166 -18.59 -17.51 9.30
CA ARG A 166 -18.97 -17.86 10.66
C ARG A 166 -20.11 -16.99 11.18
N CYS A 167 -20.02 -15.68 11.03
CA CYS A 167 -21.06 -14.75 11.48
C CYS A 167 -22.40 -15.02 10.79
N ILE A 168 -22.41 -15.39 9.51
CA ILE A 168 -23.63 -15.77 8.79
C ILE A 168 -24.21 -17.07 9.33
N ARG A 169 -23.38 -18.14 9.45
CA ARG A 169 -23.81 -19.47 9.94
C ARG A 169 -24.38 -19.44 11.34
N GLU A 170 -23.70 -18.76 12.24
CA GLU A 170 -24.04 -18.67 13.66
C GLU A 170 -25.00 -17.50 13.97
N LYS A 171 -25.42 -16.77 12.94
CA LYS A 171 -26.29 -15.58 13.05
C LYS A 171 -25.73 -14.52 14.01
N ILE A 172 -24.42 -14.38 14.06
CA ILE A 172 -23.72 -13.38 14.85
C ILE A 172 -23.81 -12.03 14.15
N ARG A 173 -24.15 -10.99 14.91
CA ARG A 173 -24.06 -9.57 14.53
C ARG A 173 -23.03 -8.90 15.42
N PRO A 174 -21.77 -8.75 14.97
CA PRO A 174 -20.71 -8.25 15.84
C PRO A 174 -20.97 -6.81 16.28
N HIS A 175 -20.72 -6.53 17.56
CA HIS A 175 -20.45 -5.19 18.01
C HIS A 175 -19.11 -4.76 17.48
N LYS A 176 -18.96 -3.50 17.10
CA LYS A 176 -17.73 -2.92 16.60
C LYS A 176 -17.38 -1.69 17.41
N VAL A 177 -16.11 -1.53 17.67
CA VAL A 177 -15.54 -0.33 18.29
C VAL A 177 -14.46 0.19 17.36
N PHE A 178 -14.54 1.47 17.04
CA PHE A 178 -13.59 2.20 16.23
C PHE A 178 -13.00 3.35 17.04
N ILE A 179 -11.69 3.46 17.08
CA ILE A 179 -10.97 4.51 17.79
C ILE A 179 -9.93 5.11 16.83
N PRO A 180 -10.20 6.29 16.24
CA PRO A 180 -9.16 7.06 15.57
C PRO A 180 -8.07 7.44 16.56
N VAL A 181 -6.82 7.19 16.21
CA VAL A 181 -5.64 7.55 17.00
C VAL A 181 -4.91 8.66 16.25
N PRO A 182 -4.80 9.88 16.79
CA PRO A 182 -4.30 11.03 16.04
C PRO A 182 -2.79 10.98 15.85
N ILE A 183 -2.35 10.01 15.05
CA ILE A 183 -0.95 9.75 14.70
C ILE A 183 -0.86 9.56 13.20
N LEU A 184 0.14 10.19 12.57
CA LEU A 184 0.60 9.91 11.21
C LEU A 184 2.07 9.51 11.27
N LEU A 185 2.39 8.34 10.73
CA LEU A 185 3.76 7.82 10.66
C LEU A 185 4.03 7.27 9.26
N PRO A 186 5.22 7.55 8.69
CA PRO A 186 5.66 6.81 7.50
C PRO A 186 5.68 5.31 7.77
N GLY A 187 5.23 4.51 6.80
CA GLY A 187 5.23 3.05 6.93
C GLY A 187 6.60 2.47 7.29
N GLU A 188 7.66 3.09 6.80
CA GLU A 188 9.05 2.72 7.04
C GLU A 188 9.50 2.81 8.51
N LYS A 189 8.78 3.58 9.33
CA LYS A 189 9.00 3.62 10.78
C LYS A 189 8.20 2.58 11.55
N THR A 190 7.27 1.90 10.91
CA THR A 190 6.26 1.06 11.58
C THR A 190 6.40 -0.43 11.29
N SER A 191 7.58 -0.85 10.82
CA SER A 191 7.85 -2.28 10.61
C SER A 191 7.59 -3.07 11.89
N THR A 192 6.83 -4.15 11.76
CA THR A 192 6.50 -5.04 12.88
C THR A 192 7.65 -5.99 13.27
N GLU A 193 8.79 -5.89 12.58
CA GLU A 193 10.02 -6.57 12.97
C GLU A 193 10.79 -5.84 14.09
N TRP A 194 10.44 -4.56 14.36
CA TRP A 194 11.15 -3.69 15.29
C TRP A 194 10.22 -3.14 16.38
N GLU A 195 10.80 -2.80 17.53
CA GLU A 195 10.07 -2.07 18.56
C GLU A 195 9.84 -0.60 18.12
N PRO A 196 8.72 0.03 18.51
CA PRO A 196 7.66 -0.48 19.40
C PRO A 196 6.56 -1.29 18.66
N ALA A 197 6.56 -1.31 17.31
CA ALA A 197 5.50 -1.98 16.54
C ALA A 197 5.43 -3.48 16.86
N ALA A 198 6.57 -4.17 16.97
CA ALA A 198 6.61 -5.60 17.29
C ALA A 198 5.83 -5.93 18.57
N SER A 199 6.07 -5.19 19.65
CA SER A 199 5.35 -5.38 20.91
C SER A 199 3.88 -4.99 20.81
N LEU A 200 3.56 -3.92 20.07
CA LEU A 200 2.19 -3.44 19.91
C LEU A 200 1.33 -4.48 19.20
N TYR A 201 1.78 -5.01 18.05
CA TYR A 201 1.03 -6.02 17.30
C TYR A 201 0.98 -7.37 18.00
N ARG A 202 1.98 -7.72 18.82
CA ARG A 202 2.00 -8.94 19.65
C ARG A 202 0.90 -8.96 20.71
N LEU A 203 0.31 -7.83 21.07
CA LEU A 203 -0.83 -7.77 21.99
C LEU A 203 -2.12 -8.32 21.39
N ILE A 204 -2.30 -8.23 20.07
CA ILE A 204 -3.55 -8.55 19.39
C ILE A 204 -4.04 -9.97 19.69
N PRO A 205 -3.25 -11.04 19.53
CA PRO A 205 -3.72 -12.40 19.79
C PRO A 205 -4.22 -12.62 21.20
N GLY A 206 -3.59 -11.98 22.20
CA GLY A 206 -3.98 -12.08 23.60
C GLY A 206 -5.31 -11.41 23.94
N LEU A 207 -5.80 -10.51 23.08
CA LEU A 207 -7.08 -9.82 23.26
C LEU A 207 -8.24 -10.53 22.54
N ILE A 208 -7.96 -11.41 21.59
CA ILE A 208 -8.96 -12.22 20.91
C ILE A 208 -9.40 -13.34 21.84
N LYS A 209 -10.70 -13.41 22.15
CA LYS A 209 -11.28 -14.34 23.13
C LYS A 209 -12.52 -15.03 22.60
N GLY A 210 -12.33 -15.92 21.63
CA GLY A 210 -13.44 -16.65 20.99
C GLY A 210 -14.49 -15.69 20.41
N ASP A 211 -15.75 -15.86 20.83
CA ASP A 211 -16.85 -15.03 20.35
C ASP A 211 -16.91 -13.65 21.00
N ALA A 212 -16.41 -13.56 22.21
CA ALA A 212 -16.47 -12.31 22.98
C ALA A 212 -15.68 -11.18 22.27
N VAL A 213 -14.47 -11.50 21.73
CA VAL A 213 -13.69 -10.64 20.84
C VAL A 213 -13.26 -11.50 19.66
N LEU A 214 -13.93 -11.33 18.52
CA LEU A 214 -13.70 -12.11 17.30
C LEU A 214 -12.43 -11.71 16.57
N ASP A 215 -12.15 -10.40 16.50
CA ASP A 215 -10.92 -9.86 15.92
C ASP A 215 -10.61 -8.47 16.46
N ALA A 216 -9.34 -8.09 16.33
CA ALA A 216 -8.86 -6.74 16.57
C ALA A 216 -7.77 -6.38 15.57
N SER A 217 -7.77 -5.13 15.13
CA SER A 217 -6.85 -4.60 14.12
C SER A 217 -6.30 -3.25 14.55
N ILE A 218 -5.01 -3.04 14.27
CA ILE A 218 -4.35 -1.74 14.35
C ILE A 218 -4.06 -1.33 12.91
N LEU A 219 -4.53 -0.16 12.51
CA LEU A 219 -4.18 0.45 11.24
C LEU A 219 -3.28 1.65 11.53
N ILE A 220 -2.07 1.61 10.97
CA ILE A 220 -1.09 2.71 11.10
C ILE A 220 -1.56 3.93 10.30
N GLY A 221 -2.33 3.70 9.24
CA GLY A 221 -2.72 4.71 8.28
C GLY A 221 -1.70 4.88 7.15
N TYR A 222 -2.16 5.45 6.06
CA TYR A 222 -1.34 5.82 4.92
C TYR A 222 -1.08 7.34 4.97
N VAL A 223 0.16 7.70 5.23
CA VAL A 223 0.53 9.08 5.57
C VAL A 223 0.55 10.02 4.37
N TRP A 224 0.82 9.51 3.15
CA TRP A 224 0.93 10.35 1.95
C TRP A 224 -0.42 10.63 1.27
N ALA A 225 -1.48 10.71 2.07
CA ALA A 225 -2.80 11.11 1.66
C ALA A 225 -3.26 12.36 2.44
N ASP A 226 -3.41 13.49 1.76
CA ASP A 226 -3.96 14.72 2.35
C ASP A 226 -5.49 14.68 2.34
N GLU A 227 -6.05 13.84 3.20
CA GLU A 227 -7.49 13.63 3.37
C GLU A 227 -7.93 13.82 4.83
N PRO A 228 -9.20 14.21 5.09
CA PRO A 228 -9.71 14.35 6.46
C PRO A 228 -9.66 13.06 7.29
N ARG A 229 -9.69 11.88 6.64
CA ARG A 229 -9.65 10.57 7.31
C ARG A 229 -8.24 10.06 7.60
N SER A 230 -7.20 10.78 7.15
CA SER A 230 -5.80 10.34 7.28
C SER A 230 -5.37 10.38 8.74
N THR A 231 -5.40 9.23 9.39
CA THR A 231 -4.97 9.01 10.76
C THR A 231 -4.85 7.50 11.03
N ALA A 232 -4.06 7.15 12.05
CA ALA A 232 -4.07 5.79 12.55
C ALA A 232 -5.41 5.45 13.23
N SER A 233 -5.69 4.16 13.38
CA SER A 233 -6.91 3.72 14.05
C SER A 233 -6.78 2.33 14.67
N VAL A 234 -7.67 2.05 15.62
CA VAL A 234 -7.86 0.73 16.21
C VAL A 234 -9.31 0.32 16.03
N ILE A 235 -9.50 -0.93 15.63
CA ILE A 235 -10.80 -1.54 15.44
C ILE A 235 -10.83 -2.84 16.22
N ALA A 236 -11.93 -3.08 16.95
CA ALA A 236 -12.21 -4.38 17.55
C ALA A 236 -13.68 -4.76 17.29
N LEU A 237 -13.92 -6.05 17.16
CA LEU A 237 -15.26 -6.58 16.91
C LEU A 237 -15.49 -7.91 17.64
N GLY A 238 -16.73 -8.17 18.03
CA GLY A 238 -17.11 -9.37 18.79
C GLY A 238 -18.53 -9.31 19.33
N THR A 239 -18.90 -10.28 20.15
CA THR A 239 -20.26 -10.38 20.72
C THR A 239 -20.39 -9.73 22.10
N ALA A 240 -19.30 -9.63 22.86
CA ALA A 240 -19.30 -9.04 24.20
C ALA A 240 -18.86 -7.57 24.16
N ARG A 241 -19.83 -6.66 24.19
CA ARG A 241 -19.61 -5.20 24.04
C ARG A 241 -18.48 -4.66 24.92
N ASP A 242 -18.48 -5.02 26.20
CA ASP A 242 -17.48 -4.49 27.15
C ASP A 242 -16.08 -5.03 26.88
N GLN A 243 -15.96 -6.29 26.43
CA GLN A 243 -14.66 -6.88 26.08
C GLN A 243 -14.12 -6.32 24.76
N VAL A 244 -15.00 -6.08 23.78
CA VAL A 244 -14.65 -5.42 22.51
C VAL A 244 -14.16 -3.99 22.79
N HIS A 245 -14.89 -3.25 23.63
CA HIS A 245 -14.49 -1.90 24.02
C HIS A 245 -13.14 -1.91 24.76
N HIS A 246 -12.97 -2.82 25.74
CA HIS A 246 -11.72 -2.96 26.48
C HIS A 246 -10.53 -3.28 25.55
N ALA A 247 -10.71 -4.19 24.60
CA ALA A 247 -9.67 -4.55 23.63
C ALA A 247 -9.26 -3.33 22.78
N ALA A 248 -10.24 -2.60 22.22
CA ALA A 248 -9.97 -1.42 21.41
C ALA A 248 -9.26 -0.31 22.20
N VAL A 249 -9.74 0.02 23.41
CA VAL A 249 -9.14 1.04 24.28
C VAL A 249 -7.73 0.65 24.69
N THR A 250 -7.51 -0.61 25.03
CA THR A 250 -6.18 -1.11 25.40
C THR A 250 -5.17 -0.93 24.26
N LEU A 251 -5.51 -1.34 23.05
CA LEU A 251 -4.64 -1.20 21.88
C LEU A 251 -4.40 0.28 21.54
N ALA A 252 -5.44 1.10 21.51
CA ALA A 252 -5.33 2.52 21.17
C ALA A 252 -4.48 3.28 22.19
N GLN A 253 -4.66 3.01 23.49
CA GLN A 253 -3.84 3.62 24.56
C GLN A 253 -2.37 3.18 24.46
N ARG A 254 -2.10 1.90 24.21
CA ARG A 254 -0.73 1.40 24.03
C ARG A 254 -0.08 2.03 22.82
N PHE A 255 -0.78 2.13 21.69
CA PHE A 255 -0.27 2.79 20.50
C PHE A 255 0.06 4.27 20.76
N TRP A 256 -0.86 5.00 21.40
CA TRP A 256 -0.62 6.39 21.77
C TRP A 256 0.59 6.57 22.68
N ASN A 257 0.75 5.71 23.66
CA ASN A 257 1.83 5.82 24.64
C ASN A 257 3.23 5.70 24.01
N VAL A 258 3.35 4.88 22.94
CA VAL A 258 4.63 4.65 22.24
C VAL A 258 4.81 5.49 20.99
N ARG A 259 3.93 6.47 20.71
CA ARG A 259 3.88 7.24 19.45
C ARG A 259 5.18 7.96 19.07
N HIS A 260 6.03 8.28 20.03
CA HIS A 260 7.32 8.95 19.81
C HIS A 260 8.51 7.98 19.72
N GLU A 261 8.28 6.69 19.92
CA GLU A 261 9.33 5.67 19.91
C GLU A 261 9.56 5.06 18.52
N PHE A 262 8.65 5.32 17.56
CA PHE A 262 8.76 4.81 16.21
C PHE A 262 9.94 5.42 15.45
N GLN A 263 10.85 4.58 14.97
CA GLN A 263 12.07 4.95 14.28
C GLN A 263 12.26 4.09 13.02
N PHE A 264 13.10 4.55 12.11
CA PHE A 264 13.52 3.72 11.00
C PHE A 264 14.35 2.53 11.50
N GLY A 265 14.12 1.35 10.97
CA GLY A 265 14.83 0.12 11.35
C GLY A 265 16.29 0.06 10.87
N VAL A 266 16.71 1.02 10.06
CA VAL A 266 18.08 1.16 9.54
C VAL A 266 18.52 2.62 9.64
N THR A 267 19.82 2.88 9.46
CA THR A 267 20.33 4.26 9.42
C THR A 267 19.65 5.04 8.31
N ALA A 268 18.90 6.07 8.70
CA ALA A 268 18.27 7.01 7.78
C ALA A 268 19.05 8.33 7.79
N ALA A 269 19.41 8.83 6.61
CA ALA A 269 20.22 10.04 6.48
C ALA A 269 19.96 10.74 5.14
N PRO A 270 20.38 12.03 4.99
CA PRO A 270 20.40 12.68 3.68
C PRO A 270 21.18 11.88 2.65
N VAL A 271 20.80 11.98 1.38
CA VAL A 271 21.32 11.17 0.27
C VAL A 271 22.86 11.17 0.22
N ASP A 272 23.49 12.34 0.26
CA ASP A 272 24.95 12.47 0.18
C ASP A 272 25.65 11.73 1.32
N ARG A 273 25.11 11.80 2.53
CA ARG A 273 25.66 11.09 3.67
C ARG A 273 25.54 9.56 3.49
N CYS A 274 24.41 9.08 2.97
CA CYS A 274 24.27 7.65 2.67
C CYS A 274 25.28 7.18 1.62
N ILE A 275 25.52 7.97 0.57
CA ILE A 275 26.49 7.64 -0.47
C ILE A 275 27.92 7.65 0.08
N HIS A 276 28.33 8.67 0.86
CA HIS A 276 29.64 8.70 1.50
C HIS A 276 29.83 7.50 2.44
N GLU A 277 28.83 7.22 3.30
CA GLU A 277 28.89 6.09 4.21
C GLU A 277 28.96 4.75 3.48
N ALA A 278 28.35 4.65 2.29
CA ALA A 278 28.45 3.47 1.44
C ALA A 278 29.82 3.33 0.76
N LEU A 279 30.41 4.45 0.30
CA LEU A 279 31.75 4.44 -0.29
C LEU A 279 32.83 4.05 0.73
N ASP A 280 32.74 4.58 1.95
CA ASP A 280 33.70 4.37 3.03
C ASP A 280 33.55 2.99 3.72
N ALA A 281 32.38 2.36 3.62
CA ALA A 281 32.10 1.07 4.25
C ALA A 281 33.06 -0.01 3.70
N PRO A 282 33.67 -0.89 4.52
CA PRO A 282 34.40 -2.05 4.02
C PRO A 282 33.48 -3.12 3.43
N GLU A 283 32.23 -3.14 3.86
CA GLU A 283 31.22 -4.12 3.44
C GLU A 283 30.74 -3.89 2.00
N ARG A 284 30.27 -4.98 1.38
CA ARG A 284 29.61 -4.94 0.06
C ARG A 284 28.67 -6.12 -0.13
N PRO A 285 27.55 -5.92 -0.81
CA PRO A 285 27.03 -4.62 -1.25
C PRO A 285 26.46 -3.79 -0.09
N VAL A 286 26.58 -2.47 -0.22
CA VAL A 286 25.78 -1.54 0.58
C VAL A 286 24.49 -1.27 -0.21
N VAL A 287 23.34 -1.56 0.39
CA VAL A 287 22.04 -1.31 -0.25
C VAL A 287 21.49 0.00 0.30
N ILE A 288 21.14 0.91 -0.60
CA ILE A 288 20.55 2.21 -0.28
C ILE A 288 19.11 2.23 -0.78
N SER A 289 18.16 2.42 0.11
CA SER A 289 16.75 2.71 -0.25
C SER A 289 16.61 4.18 -0.64
N ASP A 290 16.24 4.46 -1.88
CA ASP A 290 15.79 5.78 -2.38
C ASP A 290 14.30 5.94 -2.00
N SER A 291 14.07 6.46 -0.78
CA SER A 291 12.77 6.31 -0.11
C SER A 291 11.70 7.30 -0.56
N GLY A 292 12.10 8.50 -1.04
CA GLY A 292 11.13 9.56 -1.37
C GLY A 292 10.38 9.33 -2.68
N ASP A 293 10.95 8.53 -3.60
CA ASP A 293 10.33 8.22 -4.89
C ASP A 293 10.06 6.71 -5.04
N ASN A 294 9.55 6.12 -3.96
CA ASN A 294 9.22 4.70 -3.87
C ASN A 294 7.91 4.39 -4.65
N PRO A 295 7.96 3.61 -5.77
CA PRO A 295 6.76 3.25 -6.52
C PRO A 295 5.82 2.30 -5.77
N THR A 296 6.27 1.63 -4.69
CA THR A 296 5.42 0.78 -3.86
C THR A 296 4.70 1.52 -2.75
N ALA A 297 4.90 2.85 -2.67
CA ALA A 297 4.15 3.75 -1.79
C ALA A 297 3.51 4.92 -2.56
N GLY A 298 3.48 4.87 -3.91
CA GLY A 298 2.82 5.88 -4.74
C GLY A 298 3.74 6.87 -5.45
N GLY A 299 5.07 6.76 -5.27
CA GLY A 299 6.05 7.53 -6.03
C GLY A 299 6.01 7.21 -7.52
N ALA A 300 6.48 8.15 -8.33
CA ALA A 300 6.54 8.00 -9.79
C ALA A 300 7.61 7.00 -10.24
N GLY A 301 8.65 6.83 -9.44
CA GLY A 301 9.81 6.00 -9.77
C GLY A 301 10.69 6.61 -10.85
N ASP A 302 10.56 7.91 -11.12
CA ASP A 302 11.31 8.59 -12.19
C ASP A 302 12.19 9.75 -11.71
N VAL A 303 12.23 10.04 -10.41
CA VAL A 303 13.07 11.11 -9.85
C VAL A 303 14.55 10.68 -9.86
N PRO A 304 15.43 11.35 -10.65
CA PRO A 304 16.80 10.89 -10.84
C PRO A 304 17.77 11.43 -9.78
N TYR A 305 17.30 12.11 -8.74
CA TYR A 305 18.12 12.84 -7.78
C TYR A 305 19.24 11.99 -7.14
N VAL A 306 18.93 10.77 -6.70
CA VAL A 306 19.96 9.91 -6.07
C VAL A 306 21.01 9.48 -7.10
N LEU A 307 20.64 9.22 -8.36
CA LEU A 307 21.59 8.93 -9.45
C LEU A 307 22.49 10.15 -9.73
N GLU A 308 21.94 11.35 -9.79
CA GLU A 308 22.69 12.60 -9.93
C GLU A 308 23.75 12.73 -8.82
N ARG A 309 23.36 12.45 -7.56
CA ARG A 309 24.27 12.50 -6.42
C ARG A 309 25.35 11.42 -6.49
N MET A 310 25.00 10.19 -6.92
CA MET A 310 26.00 9.13 -7.14
C MET A 310 27.09 9.56 -8.13
N GLN A 311 26.69 10.14 -9.27
CA GLN A 311 27.65 10.65 -10.27
C GLN A 311 28.51 11.80 -9.69
N ALA A 312 27.88 12.79 -9.05
CA ALA A 312 28.57 13.95 -8.49
C ALA A 312 29.58 13.57 -7.38
N LEU A 313 29.33 12.49 -6.65
CA LEU A 313 30.18 11.97 -5.59
C LEU A 313 31.17 10.89 -6.08
N GLY A 314 31.24 10.65 -7.39
CA GLY A 314 32.25 9.79 -8.02
C GLY A 314 32.04 8.29 -7.79
N VAL A 315 30.81 7.82 -7.66
CA VAL A 315 30.51 6.39 -7.63
C VAL A 315 30.84 5.76 -8.99
N THR A 316 31.68 4.74 -9.01
CA THR A 316 32.12 4.03 -10.23
C THR A 316 31.84 2.52 -10.21
N ASP A 317 31.25 2.01 -9.14
CA ASP A 317 30.83 0.61 -8.98
C ASP A 317 29.45 0.58 -8.29
N GLY A 318 28.38 0.69 -9.10
CA GLY A 318 27.05 0.74 -8.56
C GLY A 318 25.97 0.20 -9.48
N VAL A 319 24.80 -0.09 -8.90
CA VAL A 319 23.54 -0.37 -9.58
C VAL A 319 22.50 0.64 -9.11
N PHE A 320 21.74 1.20 -10.05
CA PHE A 320 20.61 2.06 -9.76
C PHE A 320 19.31 1.46 -10.32
N ALA A 321 18.42 1.01 -9.45
CA ALA A 321 17.20 0.28 -9.80
C ALA A 321 15.96 0.94 -9.15
N SER A 322 15.11 1.53 -9.96
CA SER A 322 15.15 1.80 -11.38
C SER A 322 14.71 3.24 -11.66
N ILE A 323 14.80 3.68 -12.90
CA ILE A 323 14.13 4.89 -13.36
C ILE A 323 13.05 4.52 -14.36
N THR A 324 11.81 4.93 -14.11
CA THR A 324 10.70 4.80 -15.04
C THR A 324 10.77 5.91 -16.07
N ASP A 325 11.14 5.57 -17.30
CA ASP A 325 11.24 6.50 -18.41
C ASP A 325 10.95 5.79 -19.75
N PRO A 326 9.68 5.81 -20.22
CA PRO A 326 9.29 5.14 -21.46
C PRO A 326 10.07 5.62 -22.69
N GLU A 327 10.35 6.94 -22.77
CA GLU A 327 11.08 7.54 -23.87
C GLU A 327 12.55 7.07 -23.90
N ALA A 328 13.22 7.10 -22.77
CA ALA A 328 14.59 6.64 -22.64
C ALA A 328 14.71 5.11 -22.91
N ALA A 329 13.74 4.32 -22.46
CA ALA A 329 13.68 2.88 -22.75
C ALA A 329 13.57 2.63 -24.27
N ALA A 330 12.69 3.35 -24.98
CA ALA A 330 12.53 3.23 -26.41
C ALA A 330 13.78 3.67 -27.19
N ILE A 331 14.48 4.73 -26.74
CA ILE A 331 15.77 5.13 -27.32
C ILE A 331 16.79 4.02 -27.18
N CYS A 332 16.92 3.42 -26.00
CA CYS A 332 17.84 2.31 -25.75
C CYS A 332 17.50 1.07 -26.60
N GLU A 333 16.21 0.73 -26.74
CA GLU A 333 15.76 -0.38 -27.56
C GLU A 333 16.11 -0.16 -29.04
N THR A 334 15.92 1.05 -29.56
CA THR A 334 16.26 1.41 -30.94
C THR A 334 17.77 1.38 -31.17
N ALA A 335 18.58 1.85 -30.22
CA ALA A 335 20.02 1.90 -30.32
C ALA A 335 20.66 0.50 -30.28
N GLY A 336 20.10 -0.40 -29.44
CA GLY A 336 20.57 -1.77 -29.28
C GLY A 336 21.78 -1.90 -28.34
N PRO A 337 22.07 -3.14 -27.86
CA PRO A 337 23.21 -3.41 -26.99
C PRO A 337 24.54 -3.02 -27.62
N GLY A 338 25.43 -2.42 -26.82
CA GLY A 338 26.75 -1.92 -27.23
C GLY A 338 26.75 -0.48 -27.74
N ALA A 339 25.60 0.10 -28.06
CA ALA A 339 25.52 1.48 -28.55
C ALA A 339 25.74 2.50 -27.44
N GLU A 340 26.39 3.63 -27.81
CA GLU A 340 26.45 4.81 -26.95
C GLU A 340 25.14 5.61 -27.10
N VAL A 341 24.62 6.09 -25.96
CA VAL A 341 23.38 6.87 -25.91
C VAL A 341 23.59 8.15 -25.08
N ASP A 342 22.87 9.21 -25.45
CA ASP A 342 22.80 10.48 -24.74
C ASP A 342 21.32 10.72 -24.39
N LEU A 343 20.97 10.60 -23.11
CA LEU A 343 19.60 10.56 -22.63
C LEU A 343 19.30 11.74 -21.68
N LEU A 344 18.10 12.26 -21.77
CA LEU A 344 17.49 13.03 -20.68
C LEU A 344 16.62 12.09 -19.88
N LEU A 345 17.10 11.69 -18.70
CA LEU A 345 16.57 10.56 -17.93
C LEU A 345 15.76 11.02 -16.71
N GLY A 346 14.55 10.49 -16.60
CA GLY A 346 13.64 10.72 -15.47
C GLY A 346 13.10 12.15 -15.36
N GLY A 347 12.42 12.45 -14.25
CA GLY A 347 11.85 13.78 -13.95
C GLY A 347 10.80 14.27 -14.94
N LYS A 348 10.21 13.35 -15.73
CA LYS A 348 9.18 13.65 -16.73
C LYS A 348 7.78 13.30 -16.22
N LEU A 349 7.67 12.24 -15.45
CA LEU A 349 6.43 11.80 -14.81
C LEU A 349 6.15 12.60 -13.54
N ASP A 350 7.20 12.90 -12.78
CA ASP A 350 7.13 13.75 -11.58
C ASP A 350 8.03 14.99 -11.71
N PRO A 351 7.60 16.01 -12.47
CA PRO A 351 8.34 17.25 -12.60
C PRO A 351 8.29 18.15 -11.35
N VAL A 352 7.49 17.77 -10.36
CA VAL A 352 7.40 18.50 -9.07
C VAL A 352 8.62 18.20 -8.20
N HIS A 353 9.05 16.94 -8.15
CA HIS A 353 10.11 16.49 -7.25
C HIS A 353 11.43 16.19 -7.97
N GLY A 354 11.42 16.07 -9.30
CA GLY A 354 12.61 15.81 -10.12
C GLY A 354 12.71 16.68 -11.36
N LYS A 355 13.92 16.70 -11.93
CA LYS A 355 14.20 17.29 -13.24
C LYS A 355 14.93 16.25 -14.08
N PRO A 356 14.75 16.22 -15.43
CA PRO A 356 15.50 15.32 -16.26
C PRO A 356 17.01 15.49 -16.10
N LEU A 357 17.69 14.37 -15.87
CA LEU A 357 19.15 14.29 -15.75
C LEU A 357 19.76 13.89 -17.09
N ARG A 358 20.66 14.70 -17.63
CA ARG A 358 21.39 14.29 -18.82
C ARG A 358 22.48 13.28 -18.47
N VAL A 359 22.41 12.10 -19.09
CA VAL A 359 23.40 11.05 -18.93
C VAL A 359 23.92 10.58 -20.28
N GLN A 360 25.22 10.28 -20.33
CA GLN A 360 25.85 9.62 -21.46
C GLN A 360 26.32 8.25 -20.98
N GLY A 361 26.04 7.21 -21.76
CA GLY A 361 26.38 5.85 -21.36
C GLY A 361 26.24 4.85 -22.48
N ARG A 362 26.58 3.61 -22.20
CA ARG A 362 26.52 2.50 -23.15
C ARG A 362 25.41 1.53 -22.76
N VAL A 363 24.54 1.19 -23.72
CA VAL A 363 23.52 0.15 -23.54
C VAL A 363 24.20 -1.19 -23.33
N ARG A 364 23.99 -1.82 -22.16
CA ARG A 364 24.56 -3.13 -21.79
C ARG A 364 23.68 -4.28 -22.20
N SER A 365 22.40 -4.18 -21.83
CA SER A 365 21.40 -5.21 -22.12
C SER A 365 20.02 -4.61 -22.30
N LEU A 366 19.18 -5.33 -23.01
CA LEU A 366 17.74 -5.07 -23.16
C LEU A 366 16.98 -6.29 -22.66
N CYS A 367 15.84 -6.06 -22.06
CA CYS A 367 14.99 -7.11 -21.55
C CYS A 367 13.52 -6.75 -21.73
N GLN A 368 12.73 -7.77 -22.07
CA GLN A 368 11.27 -7.67 -22.10
C GLN A 368 10.71 -8.66 -21.09
N GLN A 369 9.91 -8.19 -20.17
CA GLN A 369 9.30 -9.04 -19.13
C GLN A 369 7.80 -8.74 -19.05
N PRO A 370 6.99 -9.72 -18.63
CA PRO A 370 5.62 -9.44 -18.23
C PRO A 370 5.61 -8.38 -17.12
N TRP A 371 4.79 -7.35 -17.27
CA TRP A 371 4.61 -6.38 -16.21
C TRP A 371 3.72 -6.98 -15.12
N LEU A 372 4.31 -7.28 -13.98
CA LEU A 372 3.62 -7.90 -12.86
C LEU A 372 3.03 -6.81 -11.96
N LEU A 373 1.70 -6.78 -11.90
CA LEU A 373 0.96 -6.05 -10.88
C LEU A 373 0.91 -6.92 -9.63
N HIS A 374 1.45 -6.42 -8.51
CA HIS A 374 1.57 -7.21 -7.29
C HIS A 374 2.08 -8.65 -7.56
N ARG A 375 2.78 -9.26 -6.69
CA ARG A 375 3.49 -10.56 -6.80
C ARG A 375 2.72 -11.74 -7.46
N THR A 376 1.47 -11.54 -7.92
CA THR A 376 0.54 -12.63 -8.25
C THR A 376 -0.14 -12.54 -9.60
N GLY A 377 0.14 -11.56 -10.44
CA GLY A 377 -0.58 -11.44 -11.71
C GLY A 377 0.26 -10.94 -12.86
N ASP A 378 0.10 -11.59 -14.02
CA ASP A 378 0.50 -11.05 -15.30
C ASP A 378 -0.62 -10.09 -15.77
N ALA A 379 -0.28 -8.83 -15.98
CA ALA A 379 -1.22 -7.86 -16.56
C ALA A 379 -1.48 -8.08 -18.05
N GLY A 380 -0.86 -9.10 -18.65
CA GLY A 380 -0.88 -9.31 -20.12
C GLY A 380 -0.13 -8.22 -20.88
N VAL A 381 0.66 -7.41 -20.17
CA VAL A 381 1.40 -6.27 -20.73
C VAL A 381 2.89 -6.52 -20.54
N VAL A 382 3.65 -6.26 -21.61
CA VAL A 382 5.12 -6.35 -21.57
C VAL A 382 5.69 -5.04 -21.03
N ASN A 383 6.72 -5.13 -20.21
CA ASN A 383 7.55 -4.02 -19.76
C ASN A 383 8.91 -4.10 -20.48
N HIS A 384 9.25 -3.08 -21.22
CA HIS A 384 10.55 -2.95 -21.89
C HIS A 384 11.53 -2.31 -20.94
N MET A 385 12.71 -2.93 -20.78
CA MET A 385 13.74 -2.48 -19.86
C MET A 385 15.10 -2.46 -20.53
N ALA A 386 15.92 -1.50 -20.14
CA ALA A 386 17.31 -1.38 -20.58
C ALA A 386 18.24 -1.21 -19.38
N VAL A 387 19.45 -1.72 -19.50
CA VAL A 387 20.58 -1.41 -18.63
C VAL A 387 21.56 -0.53 -19.38
N VAL A 388 21.84 0.64 -18.82
CA VAL A 388 22.81 1.59 -19.40
C VAL A 388 23.96 1.75 -18.40
N ASP A 389 25.19 1.53 -18.84
CA ASP A 389 26.38 1.83 -18.05
C ASP A 389 26.70 3.31 -18.15
N VAL A 390 26.57 4.00 -17.03
CA VAL A 390 26.85 5.42 -16.89
C VAL A 390 28.02 5.57 -15.93
N GLN A 391 29.25 5.68 -16.45
CA GLN A 391 30.47 5.86 -15.66
C GLN A 391 30.68 4.78 -14.58
N GLY A 392 30.32 3.52 -14.87
CA GLY A 392 30.44 2.40 -13.93
C GLY A 392 29.22 2.20 -13.02
N ILE A 393 28.17 3.01 -13.18
CA ILE A 393 26.87 2.80 -12.57
C ILE A 393 25.98 2.10 -13.59
N GLN A 394 25.47 0.91 -13.28
CA GLN A 394 24.48 0.22 -14.09
C GLN A 394 23.08 0.78 -13.78
N VAL A 395 22.60 1.64 -14.65
CA VAL A 395 21.29 2.28 -14.51
C VAL A 395 20.23 1.45 -15.20
N ILE A 396 19.24 0.99 -14.45
CA ILE A 396 18.10 0.25 -14.98
C ILE A 396 17.00 1.25 -15.35
N ILE A 397 16.63 1.26 -16.63
CA ILE A 397 15.56 2.08 -17.18
C ILE A 397 14.38 1.17 -17.49
N THR A 398 13.17 1.56 -17.08
CA THR A 398 11.96 0.78 -17.27
C THR A 398 10.90 1.60 -18.01
N GLU A 399 10.15 0.98 -18.92
CA GLU A 399 9.00 1.62 -19.55
C GLU A 399 7.87 1.90 -18.55
N ARG A 400 7.69 0.97 -17.60
CA ARG A 400 6.61 1.03 -16.61
C ARG A 400 7.17 1.05 -15.20
N ARG A 401 6.44 1.66 -14.27
CA ARG A 401 6.81 1.67 -12.84
C ARG A 401 7.01 0.26 -12.33
N THR A 402 8.23 -0.05 -11.93
CA THR A 402 8.64 -1.41 -11.56
C THR A 402 9.54 -1.34 -10.35
N PRO A 403 9.07 -1.77 -9.18
CA PRO A 403 9.91 -1.91 -8.01
C PRO A 403 10.81 -3.13 -8.14
N PHE A 404 12.04 -3.01 -7.65
CA PHE A 404 13.02 -4.09 -7.62
C PHE A 404 13.09 -4.66 -6.20
N HIS A 405 12.49 -5.83 -6.00
CA HIS A 405 12.35 -6.46 -4.68
C HIS A 405 13.14 -7.77 -4.54
N ARG A 406 13.39 -8.45 -5.67
CA ARG A 406 13.96 -9.80 -5.70
C ARG A 406 15.26 -9.81 -6.49
N LEU A 407 16.16 -10.71 -6.14
CA LEU A 407 17.41 -10.91 -6.90
C LEU A 407 17.14 -11.31 -8.35
N ALA A 408 16.03 -12.03 -8.60
CA ALA A 408 15.63 -12.39 -9.96
C ALA A 408 15.36 -11.16 -10.83
N ASP A 409 14.84 -10.07 -10.27
CA ASP A 409 14.55 -8.84 -11.01
C ASP A 409 15.82 -8.23 -11.61
N PHE A 410 16.96 -8.33 -10.93
CA PHE A 410 18.28 -7.91 -11.42
C PHE A 410 18.90 -8.93 -12.37
N ARG A 411 18.85 -10.23 -12.02
CA ARG A 411 19.48 -11.30 -12.79
C ARG A 411 18.88 -11.45 -14.18
N ASN A 412 17.60 -11.22 -14.33
CA ASN A 412 16.91 -11.19 -15.62
C ASN A 412 17.45 -10.11 -16.57
N LEU A 413 18.11 -9.08 -16.01
CA LEU A 413 18.79 -8.00 -16.74
C LEU A 413 20.30 -8.25 -16.91
N GLY A 414 20.82 -9.39 -16.43
CA GLY A 414 22.23 -9.73 -16.46
C GLY A 414 23.05 -9.06 -15.35
N ILE A 415 22.40 -8.56 -14.28
CA ILE A 415 23.05 -7.90 -13.14
C ILE A 415 23.08 -8.86 -11.95
N GLU A 416 24.26 -9.06 -11.36
CA GLU A 416 24.39 -9.73 -10.06
C GLU A 416 24.72 -8.67 -8.97
N PRO A 417 23.73 -8.27 -8.17
CA PRO A 417 23.89 -7.16 -7.22
C PRO A 417 25.00 -7.37 -6.20
N ARG A 418 25.35 -8.64 -5.87
CA ARG A 418 26.43 -8.98 -4.93
C ARG A 418 27.81 -8.53 -5.40
N GLN A 419 27.99 -8.32 -6.71
CA GLN A 419 29.27 -7.94 -7.29
C GLN A 419 29.54 -6.43 -7.21
N HIS A 420 28.53 -5.63 -6.88
CA HIS A 420 28.62 -4.18 -6.84
C HIS A 420 28.88 -3.64 -5.44
N LYS A 421 29.50 -2.46 -5.37
CA LYS A 421 29.76 -1.77 -4.10
C LYS A 421 28.48 -1.18 -3.53
N ILE A 422 27.72 -0.48 -4.38
CA ILE A 422 26.50 0.21 -4.01
C ILE A 422 25.34 -0.31 -4.85
N VAL A 423 24.23 -0.64 -4.22
CA VAL A 423 22.98 -0.99 -4.90
C VAL A 423 21.89 -0.05 -4.40
N VAL A 424 21.39 0.82 -5.27
CA VAL A 424 20.27 1.70 -4.97
C VAL A 424 19.00 1.08 -5.49
N VAL A 425 17.94 1.08 -4.66
CA VAL A 425 16.60 0.63 -5.01
C VAL A 425 15.57 1.65 -4.56
N LYS A 426 14.56 1.93 -5.40
CA LYS A 426 13.45 2.83 -5.09
C LYS A 426 12.38 2.08 -4.30
N ILE A 427 12.64 1.91 -3.01
CA ILE A 427 11.71 1.28 -2.05
C ILE A 427 11.86 1.96 -0.68
N GLY A 428 10.94 1.68 0.23
CA GLY A 428 11.06 2.08 1.63
C GLY A 428 11.98 1.15 2.42
N TYR A 429 11.42 0.26 3.24
CA TYR A 429 12.20 -0.79 3.89
C TYR A 429 12.55 -1.92 2.92
N LEU A 430 13.69 -2.60 3.16
CA LEU A 430 14.14 -3.69 2.31
C LEU A 430 13.26 -4.93 2.48
N GLU A 431 12.81 -5.47 1.36
CA GLU A 431 12.17 -6.79 1.29
C GLU A 431 13.17 -7.91 1.67
N PRO A 432 12.68 -9.10 2.09
CA PRO A 432 13.52 -10.14 2.68
C PRO A 432 14.75 -10.54 1.87
N GLU A 433 14.64 -10.66 0.53
CA GLU A 433 15.78 -11.03 -0.32
C GLU A 433 16.84 -9.93 -0.37
N LEU A 434 16.43 -8.67 -0.47
CA LEU A 434 17.35 -7.53 -0.48
C LEU A 434 17.95 -7.28 0.90
N LYS A 435 17.17 -7.52 1.96
CA LYS A 435 17.66 -7.48 3.34
C LYS A 435 18.75 -8.53 3.57
N ALA A 436 18.56 -9.75 3.07
CA ALA A 436 19.57 -10.82 3.12
C ALA A 436 20.78 -10.56 2.21
N LEU A 437 20.59 -9.81 1.12
CA LEU A 437 21.68 -9.38 0.23
C LEU A 437 22.59 -8.35 0.90
N ALA A 438 21.99 -7.36 1.57
CA ALA A 438 22.67 -6.18 2.10
C ALA A 438 23.67 -6.56 3.19
N ALA A 439 24.95 -6.34 2.95
CA ALA A 439 25.97 -6.38 4.01
C ALA A 439 25.81 -5.15 4.94
N LYS A 440 25.32 -4.04 4.39
CA LYS A 440 24.89 -2.85 5.11
C LYS A 440 23.67 -2.25 4.39
N ALA A 441 22.67 -1.82 5.16
CA ALA A 441 21.47 -1.17 4.64
C ALA A 441 21.38 0.28 5.13
N LEU A 442 21.05 1.19 4.21
CA LEU A 442 20.85 2.62 4.48
C LEU A 442 19.55 3.08 3.86
N LEU A 443 18.87 4.02 4.51
CA LEU A 443 17.66 4.67 3.98
C LEU A 443 18.00 6.13 3.65
N ALA A 444 18.03 6.45 2.37
CA ALA A 444 18.27 7.80 1.90
C ALA A 444 16.96 8.60 1.97
N LEU A 445 16.96 9.67 2.76
CA LEU A 445 15.87 10.64 2.83
C LEU A 445 15.93 11.52 1.58
N SER A 446 15.41 10.99 0.49
CA SER A 446 15.43 11.59 -0.84
C SER A 446 14.16 12.40 -1.12
N PRO A 447 14.20 13.36 -2.06
CA PRO A 447 13.00 14.05 -2.52
C PRO A 447 12.07 13.10 -3.30
N GLY A 448 10.77 13.35 -3.23
CA GLY A 448 9.74 12.60 -3.95
C GLY A 448 8.36 12.78 -3.33
N ALA A 449 7.36 12.26 -3.99
CA ALA A 449 5.97 12.37 -3.56
C ALA A 449 5.69 11.64 -2.23
N VAL A 450 6.54 10.66 -1.89
CA VAL A 450 6.45 9.88 -0.64
C VAL A 450 7.62 10.19 0.30
N ASN A 451 7.95 11.47 0.42
CA ASN A 451 9.01 11.97 1.30
C ASN A 451 8.78 11.50 2.74
N GLN A 452 9.85 11.00 3.37
CA GLN A 452 9.82 10.47 4.73
C GLN A 452 9.78 11.57 5.81
N ASP A 453 10.23 12.79 5.49
CA ASP A 453 9.97 13.98 6.31
C ASP A 453 8.57 14.52 6.02
N ILE A 454 7.58 13.87 6.62
CA ILE A 454 6.17 14.22 6.41
C ILE A 454 5.81 15.61 6.88
N THR A 455 6.60 16.21 7.78
CA THR A 455 6.35 17.59 8.26
C THR A 455 6.66 18.64 7.20
N SER A 456 7.46 18.30 6.21
CA SER A 456 7.76 19.14 5.05
C SER A 456 6.71 19.06 3.93
N LEU A 457 5.80 18.07 3.97
CA LEU A 457 4.76 17.92 2.96
C LEU A 457 3.66 18.99 3.09
N PRO A 458 3.06 19.45 1.99
CA PRO A 458 2.12 20.56 1.98
C PRO A 458 0.69 20.15 2.37
N PHE A 459 0.53 19.52 3.53
CA PHE A 459 -0.77 19.13 4.05
C PHE A 459 -1.71 20.32 4.27
N LYS A 460 -2.97 20.17 3.87
CA LYS A 460 -4.03 21.20 4.00
C LYS A 460 -5.33 20.66 4.55
N ARG A 461 -5.56 19.32 4.49
CA ARG A 461 -6.86 18.70 4.69
C ARG A 461 -6.90 17.71 5.85
N ILE A 462 -5.74 17.23 6.32
CA ILE A 462 -5.66 16.39 7.52
C ILE A 462 -6.30 17.08 8.72
N GLN A 463 -6.97 16.30 9.57
CA GLN A 463 -7.55 16.85 10.80
C GLN A 463 -6.45 17.02 11.85
N ARG A 464 -6.49 18.19 12.52
CA ARG A 464 -5.58 18.52 13.63
C ARG A 464 -6.36 18.81 14.90
N PRO A 465 -5.76 18.60 16.11
CA PRO A 465 -4.36 18.27 16.36
C PRO A 465 -3.99 16.81 16.09
N LEU A 466 -2.73 16.56 15.65
CA LEU A 466 -2.24 15.29 15.16
C LEU A 466 -0.71 15.19 15.28
N VAL A 467 -0.17 14.10 15.81
CA VAL A 467 1.27 13.84 15.85
C VAL A 467 1.74 13.38 14.46
N PRO A 468 2.87 13.90 13.91
CA PRO A 468 3.91 14.70 14.59
C PRO A 468 3.72 16.23 14.52
N PHE A 469 2.69 16.74 13.90
CA PHE A 469 2.50 18.20 13.71
C PHE A 469 2.17 18.91 15.03
N ASP A 470 1.55 18.21 15.99
CA ASP A 470 1.17 18.72 17.30
C ASP A 470 1.72 17.78 18.39
N PRO A 471 3.04 17.74 18.62
CA PRO A 471 3.68 16.69 19.41
C PRO A 471 3.25 16.66 20.89
N ASP A 472 2.92 17.83 21.45
CA ASP A 472 2.57 18.01 22.88
C ASP A 472 1.06 17.87 23.16
N MET A 473 0.26 17.48 22.16
CA MET A 473 -1.19 17.33 22.35
C MET A 473 -1.53 16.26 23.37
N ALA A 474 -2.52 16.53 24.21
CA ALA A 474 -3.15 15.53 25.06
C ALA A 474 -4.22 14.77 24.28
N TRP A 475 -4.29 13.44 24.50
CA TRP A 475 -5.32 12.60 23.92
C TRP A 475 -5.61 11.41 24.82
N SER A 476 -6.84 10.95 24.78
CA SER A 476 -7.29 9.70 25.39
C SER A 476 -8.20 8.94 24.45
N PRO A 477 -8.24 7.61 24.48
CA PRO A 477 -9.08 6.81 23.61
C PRO A 477 -10.57 7.15 23.80
N VAL A 478 -11.21 7.60 22.71
CA VAL A 478 -12.66 7.78 22.67
C VAL A 478 -13.21 6.84 21.61
N ALA A 479 -13.97 5.85 22.08
CA ALA A 479 -14.63 4.91 21.21
C ALA A 479 -15.78 5.60 20.45
N ILE A 480 -15.72 5.57 19.13
CA ILE A 480 -16.84 6.01 18.31
C ILE A 480 -17.76 4.81 18.12
N GLY A 481 -19.02 4.94 18.52
CA GLY A 481 -20.02 3.88 18.33
C GLY A 481 -20.29 3.67 16.85
N CYS A 482 -20.03 2.47 16.37
CA CYS A 482 -20.33 2.05 15.02
C CYS A 482 -21.70 1.36 15.03
N GLY A 483 -22.77 2.10 14.78
CA GLY A 483 -24.13 1.59 14.76
C GLY A 483 -24.92 2.19 13.62
N ARG A 484 -25.75 1.36 13.00
CA ARG A 484 -26.76 1.84 12.04
C ARG A 484 -27.64 2.86 12.75
N LYS A 485 -27.68 4.10 12.27
CA LYS A 485 -28.78 4.99 12.64
C LYS A 485 -30.06 4.27 12.21
N PRO A 486 -31.10 4.17 13.11
CA PRO A 486 -32.39 3.68 12.68
C PRO A 486 -32.82 4.49 11.46
N GLN A 487 -33.21 3.81 10.37
CA GLN A 487 -33.90 4.49 9.27
C GLN A 487 -35.09 5.22 9.87
N GLU A 488 -35.08 6.55 9.89
CA GLU A 488 -36.30 7.32 10.10
C GLU A 488 -37.25 6.86 9.01
N SER A 489 -38.33 6.22 9.43
CA SER A 489 -39.37 5.75 8.56
C SER A 489 -39.87 6.93 7.72
N ARG A 490 -39.55 6.94 6.44
CA ARG A 490 -40.22 7.79 5.44
C ARG A 490 -41.65 7.26 5.24
N ASN A 491 -42.40 7.22 6.31
CA ASN A 491 -43.86 7.03 6.26
C ASN A 491 -44.47 8.13 7.09
N ALA A 492 -44.83 9.20 6.43
CA ALA A 492 -46.03 10.02 6.71
C ALA A 492 -45.94 11.34 5.92
N ARG A 493 -46.39 11.31 4.69
CA ARG A 493 -47.22 12.41 4.16
C ARG A 493 -48.02 11.83 2.98
N SER A 494 -49.22 11.41 3.34
CA SER A 494 -50.38 11.32 2.44
C SER A 494 -50.70 12.67 1.86
#